data_27be84aa64d6b9cf3bca47af39e4ee20
#
_entry.id   27be84aa64d6b9cf3bca47af39e4ee20
#
_cell.length_a   1.000
_cell.length_b   1.000
_cell.length_c   1.000
_cell.angle_alpha   90.00
_cell.angle_beta   90.00
_cell.angle_gamma   90.00
#
_symmetry.space_group_name_H-M   'P 1'
#
loop_
_entity.id
_entity.type
_entity.pdbx_description
1 polymer ?
#
loop_
_entity_poly.entity_id
_entity_poly.type
_entity_poly.pdbx_seq_one_letter_code
_entity_poly.pdbx_strand_id
1 'polypeptide(L)'
;MNNNIPTEFIRRTKDLIGEDECKALVNALEANPPASIRVNEAKGFTLPPLTDRLLWSSNGYYLSVRPSFTLDPLFHAGCYYVQEASSMFLEHVLKQLVKGPVTMLDLCAAPGGKSTLARSVLPEGSLLVANEVVRSRAQVLAENMIKWGHDGVVVTNNDAKDFRRAGVMFDVVLTDVPCSGEGMFRKDEGARAEWSVDYVSLCQQRQRRIVADIWDCLKPGGLLIYSTCTFNREENEDNVAWIAAELGAEPVGIDIPEEWNVTGNLAGSNFTVYRFLPHKTKGEGLFMAVLHKTSEDCIKPTRLKKDKPSTAFPKELKRWVNIPDKYAYELNGNLANAFPKQSYQHYLSLKSSLKIIQAGIILGEMKGKDWQPSHSLAMSTSLNTDAFPTANLSLEQSLSYLRSEAIVLDNSLPKGYVLLTYAHHPLGFAKNIGNRANNLYPNEWRIRKQI
;
A
#
# COMPACT_ATOMS: atom_id res chain seq x y z
N MET A 1 -34.05 -1.56 -17.50
CA MET A 1 -32.67 -1.50 -16.93
C MET A 1 -31.98 -2.79 -17.30
N ASN A 2 -30.94 -2.73 -18.13
CA ASN A 2 -30.16 -3.92 -18.46
C ASN A 2 -29.36 -4.33 -17.22
N ASN A 3 -29.90 -5.28 -16.48
CA ASN A 3 -29.26 -5.79 -15.28
C ASN A 3 -28.09 -6.71 -15.70
N ASN A 4 -26.90 -6.13 -15.85
CA ASN A 4 -25.69 -6.85 -16.32
C ASN A 4 -25.01 -7.67 -15.22
N ILE A 5 -25.67 -7.84 -14.03
CA ILE A 5 -25.17 -8.69 -12.95
C ILE A 5 -25.49 -10.16 -13.30
N PRO A 6 -24.50 -11.07 -13.21
CA PRO A 6 -24.71 -12.48 -13.58
C PRO A 6 -25.85 -13.12 -12.77
N THR A 7 -26.77 -13.80 -13.47
CA THR A 7 -27.94 -14.46 -12.84
C THR A 7 -27.52 -15.47 -11.77
N GLU A 8 -26.45 -16.21 -12.04
CA GLU A 8 -25.94 -17.20 -11.10
C GLU A 8 -25.34 -16.58 -9.83
N PHE A 9 -24.72 -15.37 -9.94
CA PHE A 9 -24.32 -14.59 -8.78
C PHE A 9 -25.54 -14.22 -7.91
N ILE A 10 -26.62 -13.71 -8.52
CA ILE A 10 -27.84 -13.34 -7.81
C ILE A 10 -28.43 -14.56 -7.10
N ARG A 11 -28.53 -15.71 -7.77
CA ARG A 11 -29.06 -16.95 -7.18
C ARG A 11 -28.24 -17.36 -5.95
N ARG A 12 -26.93 -17.46 -6.08
CA ARG A 12 -26.00 -17.88 -5.00
C ARG A 12 -25.98 -16.88 -3.84
N THR A 13 -26.01 -15.59 -4.14
CA THR A 13 -26.11 -14.55 -3.11
C THR A 13 -27.44 -14.64 -2.35
N LYS A 14 -28.56 -14.87 -3.06
CA LYS A 14 -29.87 -15.10 -2.41
C LYS A 14 -29.85 -16.32 -1.48
N ASP A 15 -29.20 -17.41 -1.89
CA ASP A 15 -29.04 -18.60 -1.05
C ASP A 15 -28.19 -18.33 0.21
N LEU A 16 -27.21 -17.40 0.13
CA LEU A 16 -26.28 -17.08 1.21
C LEU A 16 -26.85 -16.08 2.23
N ILE A 17 -27.52 -15.01 1.76
CA ILE A 17 -27.96 -13.88 2.62
C ILE A 17 -29.47 -13.67 2.65
N GLY A 18 -30.23 -14.47 1.92
CA GLY A 18 -31.67 -14.33 1.79
C GLY A 18 -32.10 -13.35 0.68
N GLU A 19 -33.41 -13.38 0.37
CA GLU A 19 -33.94 -12.65 -0.79
C GLU A 19 -33.87 -11.13 -0.64
N ASP A 20 -34.28 -10.59 0.52
CA ASP A 20 -34.37 -9.15 0.73
C ASP A 20 -32.99 -8.51 0.82
N GLU A 21 -32.05 -9.13 1.53
CA GLU A 21 -30.66 -8.69 1.60
C GLU A 21 -29.97 -8.77 0.22
N CYS A 22 -30.26 -9.80 -0.57
CA CYS A 22 -29.74 -9.94 -1.93
C CYS A 22 -30.26 -8.81 -2.83
N LYS A 23 -31.55 -8.48 -2.79
CA LYS A 23 -32.12 -7.34 -3.53
C LYS A 23 -31.45 -6.01 -3.12
N ALA A 24 -31.27 -5.81 -1.81
CA ALA A 24 -30.59 -4.61 -1.30
C ALA A 24 -29.12 -4.52 -1.78
N LEU A 25 -28.39 -5.64 -1.76
CA LEU A 25 -27.03 -5.70 -2.27
C LEU A 25 -26.96 -5.40 -3.77
N VAL A 26 -27.82 -6.00 -4.59
CA VAL A 26 -27.88 -5.76 -6.04
C VAL A 26 -28.16 -4.28 -6.32
N ASN A 27 -29.13 -3.66 -5.64
CA ASN A 27 -29.41 -2.23 -5.77
C ASN A 27 -28.20 -1.38 -5.38
N ALA A 28 -27.49 -1.74 -4.33
CA ALA A 28 -26.27 -1.05 -3.91
C ALA A 28 -25.14 -1.18 -4.94
N LEU A 29 -25.00 -2.32 -5.61
CA LEU A 29 -24.01 -2.53 -6.67
C LEU A 29 -24.32 -1.77 -7.97
N GLU A 30 -25.54 -1.32 -8.17
CA GLU A 30 -25.95 -0.47 -9.29
C GLU A 30 -25.85 1.04 -8.99
N ALA A 31 -25.74 1.41 -7.71
CA ALA A 31 -25.61 2.80 -7.30
C ALA A 31 -24.18 3.33 -7.52
N ASN A 32 -24.01 4.66 -7.55
CA ASN A 32 -22.69 5.27 -7.62
C ASN A 32 -21.82 4.90 -6.41
N PRO A 33 -20.54 4.53 -6.64
CA PRO A 33 -19.64 4.21 -5.54
C PRO A 33 -19.31 5.46 -4.71
N PRO A 34 -19.19 5.34 -3.36
CA PRO A 34 -18.72 6.44 -2.54
C PRO A 34 -17.26 6.76 -2.88
N ALA A 35 -16.92 8.05 -2.87
CA ALA A 35 -15.54 8.48 -2.95
C ALA A 35 -14.96 8.62 -1.54
N SER A 36 -13.78 8.06 -1.30
CA SER A 36 -13.08 8.18 -0.03
C SER A 36 -11.57 8.33 -0.22
N ILE A 37 -10.95 9.00 0.74
CA ILE A 37 -9.50 9.22 0.80
C ILE A 37 -8.99 8.90 2.19
N ARG A 38 -7.69 8.62 2.28
CA ARG A 38 -6.96 8.50 3.54
C ARG A 38 -5.83 9.51 3.58
N VAL A 39 -5.82 10.34 4.62
CA VAL A 39 -4.82 11.38 4.85
C VAL A 39 -3.50 10.77 5.32
N ASN A 40 -2.39 11.36 4.87
CA ASN A 40 -1.04 11.04 5.33
C ASN A 40 -0.59 12.07 6.37
N GLU A 41 -0.83 11.79 7.65
CA GLU A 41 -0.45 12.70 8.76
C GLU A 41 1.05 12.98 8.80
N ALA A 42 1.88 12.00 8.38
CA ALA A 42 3.34 12.16 8.37
C ALA A 42 3.82 13.26 7.38
N LYS A 43 2.96 13.71 6.48
CA LYS A 43 3.19 14.86 5.58
C LYS A 43 2.73 16.20 6.18
N GLY A 44 2.16 16.20 7.39
CA GLY A 44 1.63 17.43 8.01
C GLY A 44 0.40 18.01 7.28
N PHE A 45 -0.28 17.20 6.47
CA PHE A 45 -1.48 17.60 5.74
C PHE A 45 -2.73 17.34 6.57
N THR A 46 -3.64 18.32 6.58
CA THR A 46 -4.94 18.23 7.26
C THR A 46 -6.06 18.67 6.33
N LEU A 47 -7.20 18.02 6.46
CA LEU A 47 -8.43 18.41 5.75
C LEU A 47 -9.21 19.48 6.53
N PRO A 48 -10.08 20.25 5.84
CA PRO A 48 -11.03 21.15 6.51
C PRO A 48 -11.91 20.39 7.52
N PRO A 49 -12.37 21.04 8.60
CA PRO A 49 -13.07 20.39 9.72
C PRO A 49 -14.45 19.78 9.41
N LEU A 50 -15.03 20.02 8.24
CA LEU A 50 -16.35 19.52 7.83
C LEU A 50 -16.30 18.23 6.98
N THR A 51 -15.33 17.41 7.18
CA THR A 51 -15.17 16.18 6.38
C THR A 51 -15.83 15.00 7.09
N ASP A 52 -16.64 14.22 6.37
CA ASP A 52 -17.32 13.00 6.84
C ASP A 52 -16.27 11.89 7.10
N ARG A 53 -16.04 11.54 8.37
CA ARG A 53 -15.02 10.56 8.78
C ARG A 53 -15.51 9.13 8.67
N LEU A 54 -14.62 8.22 8.34
CA LEU A 54 -14.88 6.78 8.44
C LEU A 54 -14.90 6.36 9.92
N LEU A 55 -15.79 5.43 10.26
CA LEU A 55 -15.92 4.94 11.63
C LEU A 55 -14.72 4.08 12.07
N TRP A 56 -14.11 3.33 11.17
CA TRP A 56 -13.03 2.37 11.45
C TRP A 56 -11.63 2.85 11.06
N SER A 57 -11.49 4.13 10.65
CA SER A 57 -10.19 4.71 10.32
C SER A 57 -10.10 6.14 10.81
N SER A 58 -9.06 6.47 11.58
CA SER A 58 -8.85 7.81 12.13
C SER A 58 -8.50 8.85 11.07
N ASN A 59 -7.94 8.41 9.94
CA ASN A 59 -7.47 9.27 8.84
C ASN A 59 -8.23 9.02 7.53
N GLY A 60 -9.31 8.24 7.58
CA GLY A 60 -10.20 7.97 6.47
C GLY A 60 -11.36 8.95 6.41
N TYR A 61 -11.69 9.43 5.21
CA TYR A 61 -12.75 10.42 4.99
C TYR A 61 -13.53 10.13 3.73
N TYR A 62 -14.85 10.28 3.79
CA TYR A 62 -15.71 10.31 2.61
C TYR A 62 -15.67 11.70 1.98
N LEU A 63 -15.78 11.73 0.66
CA LEU A 63 -15.91 12.96 -0.10
C LEU A 63 -17.35 13.10 -0.62
N SER A 64 -17.93 14.29 -0.50
CA SER A 64 -19.26 14.59 -1.05
C SER A 64 -19.29 14.55 -2.57
N VAL A 65 -18.17 14.93 -3.19
CA VAL A 65 -17.97 14.93 -4.66
C VAL A 65 -16.63 14.27 -4.97
N ARG A 66 -16.57 13.46 -6.02
CA ARG A 66 -15.32 12.88 -6.53
C ARG A 66 -14.58 13.89 -7.40
N PRO A 67 -13.46 14.48 -6.94
CA PRO A 67 -12.69 15.42 -7.75
C PRO A 67 -11.83 14.70 -8.80
N SER A 68 -11.18 15.47 -9.67
CA SER A 68 -10.14 14.96 -10.56
C SER A 68 -8.81 14.89 -9.81
N PHE A 69 -8.59 13.83 -9.02
CA PHE A 69 -7.38 13.64 -8.21
C PHE A 69 -6.07 13.80 -9.00
N THR A 70 -6.06 13.42 -10.27
CA THR A 70 -4.87 13.56 -11.14
C THR A 70 -4.43 15.02 -11.31
N LEU A 71 -5.35 15.99 -11.16
CA LEU A 71 -5.05 17.43 -11.28
C LEU A 71 -4.82 18.10 -9.91
N ASP A 72 -4.74 17.33 -8.83
CA ASP A 72 -4.41 17.84 -7.50
C ASP A 72 -2.93 17.59 -7.17
N PRO A 73 -2.10 18.65 -7.04
CA PRO A 73 -0.70 18.48 -6.69
C PRO A 73 -0.47 17.81 -5.32
N LEU A 74 -1.40 17.95 -4.37
CA LEU A 74 -1.30 17.31 -3.04
C LEU A 74 -1.43 15.78 -3.12
N PHE A 75 -2.20 15.26 -4.09
CA PHE A 75 -2.22 13.83 -4.38
C PHE A 75 -0.84 13.33 -4.83
N HIS A 76 -0.15 14.08 -5.70
CA HIS A 76 1.19 13.74 -6.18
C HIS A 76 2.28 13.94 -5.11
N ALA A 77 2.06 14.85 -4.16
CA ALA A 77 2.92 15.03 -2.98
C ALA A 77 2.75 13.90 -1.95
N GLY A 78 1.78 13.00 -2.13
CA GLY A 78 1.50 11.91 -1.19
C GLY A 78 0.85 12.38 0.12
N CYS A 79 0.16 13.53 0.11
CA CYS A 79 -0.56 14.06 1.26
C CYS A 79 -1.80 13.23 1.61
N TYR A 80 -2.35 12.53 0.63
CA TYR A 80 -3.44 11.58 0.81
C TYR A 80 -3.41 10.47 -0.24
N TYR A 81 -4.11 9.38 0.04
CA TYR A 81 -4.32 8.25 -0.86
C TYR A 81 -5.81 8.10 -1.15
N VAL A 82 -6.19 7.89 -2.43
CA VAL A 82 -7.57 7.56 -2.80
C VAL A 82 -7.79 6.09 -2.53
N GLN A 83 -8.54 5.79 -1.49
CA GLN A 83 -8.72 4.42 -1.00
C GLN A 83 -10.20 4.11 -0.77
N GLU A 84 -10.59 2.88 -1.11
CA GLU A 84 -11.91 2.32 -0.81
C GLU A 84 -12.12 2.25 0.71
N ALA A 85 -13.28 2.68 1.17
CA ALA A 85 -13.57 2.88 2.58
C ALA A 85 -13.45 1.61 3.43
N SER A 86 -14.05 0.49 2.99
CA SER A 86 -14.04 -0.77 3.75
C SER A 86 -12.63 -1.30 3.94
N SER A 87 -11.74 -1.13 2.93
CA SER A 87 -10.35 -1.59 2.99
C SER A 87 -9.52 -0.88 4.07
N MET A 88 -9.98 0.29 4.56
CA MET A 88 -9.34 1.00 5.66
C MET A 88 -9.60 0.35 7.03
N PHE A 89 -10.47 -0.66 7.14
CA PHE A 89 -10.65 -1.46 8.34
C PHE A 89 -9.36 -2.13 8.81
N LEU A 90 -8.43 -2.37 7.90
CA LEU A 90 -7.09 -2.86 8.24
C LEU A 90 -6.39 -1.99 9.30
N GLU A 91 -6.66 -0.67 9.35
CA GLU A 91 -6.12 0.22 10.38
C GLU A 91 -6.55 -0.22 11.77
N HIS A 92 -7.85 -0.49 11.94
CA HIS A 92 -8.42 -0.93 13.19
C HIS A 92 -7.85 -2.27 13.65
N VAL A 93 -7.72 -3.24 12.73
CA VAL A 93 -7.13 -4.54 12.98
C VAL A 93 -5.68 -4.41 13.46
N LEU A 94 -4.84 -3.67 12.74
CA LEU A 94 -3.43 -3.49 13.10
C LEU A 94 -3.27 -2.75 14.43
N LYS A 95 -4.08 -1.72 14.69
CA LYS A 95 -4.05 -0.99 15.97
C LYS A 95 -4.44 -1.85 17.17
N GLN A 96 -5.35 -2.81 17.00
CA GLN A 96 -5.71 -3.72 18.08
C GLN A 96 -4.65 -4.79 18.35
N LEU A 97 -4.03 -5.34 17.32
CA LEU A 97 -3.20 -6.53 17.45
C LEU A 97 -1.70 -6.27 17.45
N VAL A 98 -1.22 -5.21 16.82
CA VAL A 98 0.22 -4.92 16.69
C VAL A 98 0.63 -3.83 17.67
N LYS A 99 1.27 -4.23 18.79
CA LYS A 99 1.63 -3.32 19.89
C LYS A 99 3.11 -2.94 19.95
N GLY A 100 3.96 -3.61 19.19
CA GLY A 100 5.40 -3.36 19.13
C GLY A 100 5.94 -3.45 17.70
N PRO A 101 7.23 -3.15 17.48
CA PRO A 101 7.85 -3.26 16.17
C PRO A 101 7.75 -4.67 15.60
N VAL A 102 7.36 -4.77 14.34
CA VAL A 102 7.17 -6.04 13.62
C VAL A 102 7.83 -6.01 12.25
N THR A 103 8.12 -7.19 11.72
CA THR A 103 8.39 -7.40 10.30
C THR A 103 7.09 -7.89 9.65
N MET A 104 6.47 -7.04 8.83
CA MET A 104 5.20 -7.34 8.15
C MET A 104 5.43 -7.55 6.65
N LEU A 105 4.77 -8.54 6.09
CA LEU A 105 4.66 -8.75 4.64
C LEU A 105 3.23 -8.45 4.18
N ASP A 106 3.10 -7.58 3.17
CA ASP A 106 1.91 -7.46 2.34
C ASP A 106 2.21 -8.20 1.02
N LEU A 107 1.65 -9.39 0.86
CA LEU A 107 2.08 -10.34 -0.17
C LEU A 107 1.50 -10.03 -1.56
N CYS A 108 0.30 -9.43 -1.62
CA CYS A 108 -0.42 -9.08 -2.85
C CYS A 108 -0.74 -7.58 -2.86
N ALA A 109 0.29 -6.75 -2.74
CA ALA A 109 0.20 -5.38 -2.24
C ALA A 109 -0.31 -4.35 -3.24
N ALA A 110 -0.16 -4.56 -4.56
CA ALA A 110 -0.51 -3.54 -5.54
C ALA A 110 -2.02 -3.23 -5.61
N PRO A 111 -2.38 -1.95 -5.72
CA PRO A 111 -1.52 -0.78 -6.02
C PRO A 111 -0.88 -0.09 -4.80
N GLY A 112 -1.07 -0.57 -3.54
CA GLY A 112 -0.40 -0.03 -2.37
C GLY A 112 -1.33 0.62 -1.32
N GLY A 113 -2.64 0.56 -1.49
CA GLY A 113 -3.60 1.15 -0.54
C GLY A 113 -3.48 0.56 0.87
N LYS A 114 -3.48 -0.78 0.98
CA LYS A 114 -3.30 -1.49 2.26
C LYS A 114 -1.87 -1.36 2.79
N SER A 115 -0.85 -1.42 1.92
CA SER A 115 0.56 -1.26 2.32
C SER A 115 0.86 0.13 2.88
N THR A 116 0.41 1.20 2.22
CA THR A 116 0.60 2.59 2.70
C THR A 116 -0.17 2.82 4.00
N LEU A 117 -1.36 2.23 4.16
CA LEU A 117 -2.12 2.25 5.41
C LEU A 117 -1.36 1.51 6.52
N ALA A 118 -0.94 0.26 6.26
CA ALA A 118 -0.20 -0.54 7.23
C ALA A 118 1.05 0.22 7.71
N ARG A 119 1.84 0.80 6.78
CA ARG A 119 3.03 1.56 7.18
C ARG A 119 2.72 2.75 8.09
N SER A 120 1.58 3.43 7.88
CA SER A 120 1.19 4.57 8.72
C SER A 120 0.86 4.21 10.16
N VAL A 121 0.40 2.99 10.40
CA VAL A 121 -0.07 2.56 11.74
C VAL A 121 0.87 1.58 12.44
N LEU A 122 1.78 0.96 11.71
CA LEU A 122 2.79 0.09 12.32
C LEU A 122 3.72 0.90 13.24
N PRO A 123 4.05 0.38 14.43
CA PRO A 123 4.97 1.02 15.37
C PRO A 123 6.32 1.39 14.74
N GLU A 124 6.95 2.42 15.29
CA GLU A 124 8.31 2.80 14.85
C GLU A 124 9.28 1.61 15.00
N GLY A 125 10.23 1.49 14.08
CA GLY A 125 11.13 0.35 14.02
C GLY A 125 10.59 -0.87 13.25
N SER A 126 9.30 -0.89 12.88
CA SER A 126 8.75 -1.94 12.04
C SER A 126 9.28 -1.87 10.62
N LEU A 127 9.42 -3.05 9.99
CA LEU A 127 9.72 -3.20 8.56
C LEU A 127 8.46 -3.66 7.82
N LEU A 128 8.09 -2.96 6.75
CA LEU A 128 7.09 -3.42 5.81
C LEU A 128 7.75 -3.92 4.52
N VAL A 129 7.47 -5.15 4.16
CA VAL A 129 7.77 -5.71 2.84
C VAL A 129 6.47 -5.74 2.04
N ALA A 130 6.42 -5.01 0.92
CA ALA A 130 5.27 -4.96 0.04
C ALA A 130 5.60 -5.65 -1.27
N ASN A 131 4.92 -6.75 -1.59
CA ASN A 131 5.21 -7.60 -2.74
C ASN A 131 4.08 -7.59 -3.78
N GLU A 132 4.45 -7.69 -5.02
CA GLU A 132 3.51 -7.91 -6.13
C GLU A 132 4.17 -8.77 -7.21
N VAL A 133 3.49 -9.83 -7.62
CA VAL A 133 4.02 -10.80 -8.61
C VAL A 133 4.02 -10.23 -10.02
N VAL A 134 3.04 -9.38 -10.38
CA VAL A 134 2.92 -8.77 -11.69
C VAL A 134 3.82 -7.53 -11.77
N ARG A 135 4.86 -7.58 -12.63
CA ARG A 135 5.89 -6.54 -12.71
C ARG A 135 5.35 -5.11 -12.93
N SER A 136 4.40 -4.94 -13.84
CA SER A 136 3.81 -3.62 -14.11
C SER A 136 3.07 -3.07 -12.89
N ARG A 137 2.35 -3.92 -12.16
CA ARG A 137 1.67 -3.53 -10.90
C ARG A 137 2.67 -3.26 -9.78
N ALA A 138 3.80 -4.00 -9.71
CA ALA A 138 4.86 -3.76 -8.75
C ALA A 138 5.53 -2.37 -8.94
N GLN A 139 5.60 -1.86 -10.18
CA GLN A 139 6.08 -0.49 -10.43
C GLN A 139 5.10 0.56 -9.90
N VAL A 140 3.79 0.36 -10.07
CA VAL A 140 2.76 1.24 -9.49
C VAL A 140 2.79 1.21 -7.96
N LEU A 141 2.99 0.02 -7.38
CA LEU A 141 3.18 -0.14 -5.94
C LEU A 141 4.39 0.67 -5.44
N ALA A 142 5.54 0.55 -6.12
CA ALA A 142 6.76 1.29 -5.76
C ALA A 142 6.54 2.81 -5.84
N GLU A 143 5.88 3.31 -6.88
CA GLU A 143 5.50 4.71 -7.03
C GLU A 143 4.66 5.19 -5.83
N ASN A 144 3.62 4.45 -5.46
CA ASN A 144 2.74 4.82 -4.35
C ASN A 144 3.46 4.76 -3.00
N MET A 145 4.33 3.78 -2.78
CA MET A 145 5.14 3.70 -1.56
C MET A 145 6.16 4.84 -1.47
N ILE A 146 6.79 5.23 -2.58
CA ILE A 146 7.68 6.40 -2.65
C ILE A 146 6.92 7.69 -2.34
N LYS A 147 5.76 7.92 -2.97
CA LYS A 147 4.90 9.09 -2.70
C LYS A 147 4.46 9.15 -1.24
N TRP A 148 4.16 8.00 -0.64
CA TRP A 148 3.80 7.92 0.77
C TRP A 148 4.93 8.32 1.71
N GLY A 149 6.19 8.02 1.35
CA GLY A 149 7.39 8.65 1.86
C GLY A 149 8.02 8.03 3.12
N HIS A 150 7.51 6.91 3.63
CA HIS A 150 8.12 6.24 4.77
C HIS A 150 9.39 5.45 4.40
N ASP A 151 10.39 5.46 5.29
CA ASP A 151 11.72 4.89 5.07
C ASP A 151 11.85 3.38 5.38
N GLY A 152 10.99 2.84 6.25
CA GLY A 152 11.01 1.43 6.67
C GLY A 152 10.22 0.51 5.73
N VAL A 153 10.46 0.60 4.42
CA VAL A 153 9.74 -0.14 3.38
C VAL A 153 10.68 -0.79 2.38
N VAL A 154 10.33 -2.03 1.98
CA VAL A 154 10.94 -2.74 0.86
C VAL A 154 9.85 -3.17 -0.12
N VAL A 155 9.95 -2.77 -1.37
CA VAL A 155 9.04 -3.21 -2.44
C VAL A 155 9.71 -4.29 -3.26
N THR A 156 9.02 -5.43 -3.45
CA THR A 156 9.53 -6.61 -4.12
C THR A 156 8.63 -7.07 -5.27
N ASN A 157 9.21 -7.82 -6.24
CA ASN A 157 8.48 -8.41 -7.35
C ASN A 157 8.81 -9.90 -7.45
N ASN A 158 8.14 -10.72 -6.66
CA ASN A 158 8.41 -12.14 -6.51
C ASN A 158 7.13 -12.96 -6.37
N ASP A 159 7.20 -14.25 -6.69
CA ASP A 159 6.16 -15.21 -6.34
C ASP A 159 6.23 -15.53 -4.84
N ALA A 160 5.11 -15.94 -4.22
CA ALA A 160 5.02 -16.27 -2.80
C ALA A 160 6.07 -17.31 -2.36
N LYS A 161 6.27 -18.35 -3.17
CA LYS A 161 7.26 -19.42 -2.91
C LYS A 161 8.72 -18.95 -2.83
N ASP A 162 9.03 -17.79 -3.44
CA ASP A 162 10.40 -17.27 -3.47
C ASP A 162 10.86 -16.79 -2.09
N PHE A 163 9.93 -16.40 -1.21
CA PHE A 163 10.21 -15.88 0.13
C PHE A 163 10.90 -16.91 1.04
N ARG A 164 10.63 -18.20 0.86
CA ARG A 164 11.31 -19.27 1.62
C ARG A 164 12.83 -19.19 1.52
N ARG A 165 13.36 -18.76 0.37
CA ARG A 165 14.82 -18.63 0.13
C ARG A 165 15.44 -17.43 0.82
N ALA A 166 14.66 -16.41 1.12
CA ALA A 166 15.13 -15.20 1.79
C ALA A 166 15.48 -15.43 3.25
N GLY A 167 14.96 -16.49 3.88
CA GLY A 167 15.20 -16.84 5.28
C GLY A 167 14.74 -15.76 6.25
N VAL A 168 13.81 -14.91 5.84
CA VAL A 168 13.18 -13.89 6.67
C VAL A 168 11.80 -14.39 7.08
N MET A 169 11.54 -14.40 8.37
CA MET A 169 10.23 -14.73 8.92
C MET A 169 9.50 -13.43 9.31
N PHE A 170 8.19 -13.46 9.11
CA PHE A 170 7.31 -12.33 9.35
C PHE A 170 6.46 -12.52 10.61
N ASP A 171 6.27 -11.45 11.38
CA ASP A 171 5.36 -11.41 12.51
C ASP A 171 3.90 -11.32 12.03
N VAL A 172 3.70 -10.60 10.92
CA VAL A 172 2.40 -10.39 10.29
C VAL A 172 2.51 -10.62 8.79
N VAL A 173 1.61 -11.40 8.22
CA VAL A 173 1.43 -11.57 6.78
C VAL A 173 0.02 -11.10 6.41
N LEU A 174 -0.07 -10.10 5.54
CA LEU A 174 -1.31 -9.68 4.90
C LEU A 174 -1.39 -10.31 3.52
N THR A 175 -2.52 -10.93 3.23
CA THR A 175 -2.83 -11.50 1.93
C THR A 175 -4.15 -10.95 1.42
N ASP A 176 -4.10 -9.81 0.70
CA ASP A 176 -5.24 -9.33 -0.09
C ASP A 176 -5.24 -10.09 -1.42
N VAL A 177 -5.75 -11.32 -1.36
CA VAL A 177 -5.55 -12.29 -2.43
C VAL A 177 -6.35 -11.95 -3.69
N PRO A 178 -5.82 -12.25 -4.90
CA PRO A 178 -6.60 -12.16 -6.13
C PRO A 178 -7.88 -13.00 -6.01
N CYS A 179 -9.04 -12.39 -6.26
CA CYS A 179 -10.34 -12.98 -6.08
C CYS A 179 -11.24 -12.77 -7.31
N SER A 180 -12.45 -13.33 -7.30
CA SER A 180 -13.43 -13.19 -8.38
C SER A 180 -13.97 -11.77 -8.57
N GLY A 181 -13.72 -10.87 -7.61
CA GLY A 181 -13.91 -9.43 -7.77
C GLY A 181 -15.37 -8.98 -7.73
N GLU A 182 -16.25 -9.65 -7.01
CA GLU A 182 -17.68 -9.29 -6.92
C GLU A 182 -17.91 -7.87 -6.37
N GLY A 183 -17.03 -7.40 -5.48
CA GLY A 183 -17.02 -5.99 -5.01
C GLY A 183 -16.63 -4.98 -6.09
N MET A 184 -16.06 -5.42 -7.21
CA MET A 184 -15.74 -4.55 -8.35
C MET A 184 -16.92 -4.35 -9.31
N PHE A 185 -18.01 -5.10 -9.16
CA PHE A 185 -19.19 -5.03 -10.04
C PHE A 185 -19.79 -3.63 -10.18
N ARG A 186 -19.61 -2.80 -9.17
CA ARG A 186 -20.06 -1.41 -9.18
C ARG A 186 -19.23 -0.50 -10.10
N LYS A 187 -17.95 -0.85 -10.35
CA LYS A 187 -16.98 0.00 -11.04
C LYS A 187 -16.49 -0.55 -12.37
N ASP A 188 -16.56 -1.87 -12.53
CA ASP A 188 -15.92 -2.57 -13.64
C ASP A 188 -16.89 -3.56 -14.29
N GLU A 189 -17.36 -3.20 -15.48
CA GLU A 189 -18.21 -4.08 -16.28
C GLU A 189 -17.45 -5.34 -16.75
N GLY A 190 -16.12 -5.25 -16.90
CA GLY A 190 -15.27 -6.39 -17.23
C GLY A 190 -15.31 -7.44 -16.13
N ALA A 191 -15.28 -7.02 -14.85
CA ALA A 191 -15.40 -7.94 -13.73
C ALA A 191 -16.73 -8.72 -13.72
N ARG A 192 -17.83 -8.07 -14.13
CA ARG A 192 -19.14 -8.75 -14.30
C ARG A 192 -19.11 -9.77 -15.44
N ALA A 193 -18.47 -9.43 -16.56
CA ALA A 193 -18.40 -10.28 -17.75
C ALA A 193 -17.48 -11.50 -17.56
N GLU A 194 -16.42 -11.37 -16.80
CA GLU A 194 -15.46 -12.45 -16.51
C GLU A 194 -15.94 -13.40 -15.40
N TRP A 195 -16.87 -12.94 -14.54
CA TRP A 195 -17.34 -13.71 -13.42
C TRP A 195 -18.11 -14.97 -13.83
N SER A 196 -17.76 -16.09 -13.23
CA SER A 196 -18.46 -17.37 -13.37
C SER A 196 -18.20 -18.24 -12.13
N VAL A 197 -19.01 -19.30 -11.94
CA VAL A 197 -18.81 -20.28 -10.85
C VAL A 197 -17.44 -20.96 -10.97
N ASP A 198 -17.02 -21.29 -12.20
CA ASP A 198 -15.72 -21.89 -12.47
C ASP A 198 -14.59 -20.93 -12.14
N TYR A 199 -14.77 -19.62 -12.42
CA TYR A 199 -13.79 -18.60 -12.07
C TYR A 199 -13.66 -18.42 -10.54
N VAL A 200 -14.77 -18.46 -9.80
CA VAL A 200 -14.77 -18.48 -8.32
C VAL A 200 -13.95 -19.67 -7.80
N SER A 201 -14.18 -20.89 -8.33
CA SER A 201 -13.43 -22.08 -7.95
C SER A 201 -11.93 -21.98 -8.27
N LEU A 202 -11.59 -21.41 -9.44
CA LEU A 202 -10.19 -21.17 -9.82
C LEU A 202 -9.52 -20.16 -8.88
N CYS A 203 -10.21 -19.08 -8.50
CA CYS A 203 -9.72 -18.08 -7.55
C CYS A 203 -9.50 -18.72 -6.17
N GLN A 204 -10.46 -19.50 -5.66
CA GLN A 204 -10.33 -20.22 -4.39
C GLN A 204 -9.06 -21.09 -4.35
N GLN A 205 -8.83 -21.92 -5.39
CA GLN A 205 -7.65 -22.78 -5.47
C GLN A 205 -6.35 -21.96 -5.51
N ARG A 206 -6.33 -20.85 -6.26
CA ARG A 206 -5.20 -19.94 -6.33
C ARG A 206 -4.88 -19.32 -4.97
N GLN A 207 -5.90 -18.88 -4.24
CA GLN A 207 -5.78 -18.29 -2.91
C GLN A 207 -5.18 -19.26 -1.91
N ARG A 208 -5.67 -20.52 -1.89
CA ARG A 208 -5.12 -21.61 -1.04
C ARG A 208 -3.64 -21.84 -1.34
N ARG A 209 -3.26 -21.90 -2.63
CA ARG A 209 -1.86 -22.04 -3.03
C ARG A 209 -1.00 -20.88 -2.54
N ILE A 210 -1.44 -19.62 -2.73
CA ILE A 210 -0.71 -18.43 -2.29
C ILE A 210 -0.45 -18.48 -0.78
N VAL A 211 -1.47 -18.80 0.01
CA VAL A 211 -1.36 -18.88 1.48
C VAL A 211 -0.44 -20.04 1.88
N ALA A 212 -0.57 -21.22 1.28
CA ALA A 212 0.30 -22.37 1.56
C ALA A 212 1.76 -22.08 1.22
N ASP A 213 2.03 -21.40 0.10
CA ASP A 213 3.39 -21.07 -0.34
C ASP A 213 4.13 -20.13 0.63
N ILE A 214 3.40 -19.23 1.31
CA ILE A 214 4.00 -18.26 2.25
C ILE A 214 3.95 -18.75 3.71
N TRP A 215 3.18 -19.79 4.03
CA TRP A 215 2.86 -20.17 5.40
C TRP A 215 4.09 -20.38 6.31
N ASP A 216 5.11 -21.06 5.82
CA ASP A 216 6.32 -21.34 6.60
C ASP A 216 7.16 -20.06 6.86
N CYS A 217 6.91 -18.96 6.13
CA CYS A 217 7.54 -17.67 6.35
C CYS A 217 6.84 -16.86 7.45
N LEU A 218 5.63 -17.23 7.86
CA LEU A 218 4.96 -16.68 9.02
C LEU A 218 5.54 -17.35 10.28
N LYS A 219 5.93 -16.56 11.28
CA LYS A 219 6.45 -17.08 12.56
C LYS A 219 5.38 -17.93 13.27
N PRO A 220 5.77 -18.97 14.05
CA PRO A 220 4.90 -19.50 15.08
C PRO A 220 4.37 -18.37 15.96
N GLY A 221 3.07 -18.33 16.22
CA GLY A 221 2.45 -17.22 16.95
C GLY A 221 2.24 -15.95 16.13
N GLY A 222 2.60 -15.93 14.83
CA GLY A 222 2.37 -14.80 13.95
C GLY A 222 0.94 -14.67 13.46
N LEU A 223 0.60 -13.52 12.89
CA LEU A 223 -0.75 -13.20 12.42
C LEU A 223 -0.83 -13.27 10.89
N LEU A 224 -1.78 -14.04 10.37
CA LEU A 224 -2.24 -13.94 8.98
C LEU A 224 -3.48 -13.04 8.93
N ILE A 225 -3.43 -11.98 8.13
CA ILE A 225 -4.60 -11.17 7.78
C ILE A 225 -5.00 -11.55 6.36
N TYR A 226 -6.10 -12.28 6.23
CA TYR A 226 -6.64 -12.74 4.96
C TYR A 226 -7.76 -11.80 4.51
N SER A 227 -7.73 -11.29 3.29
CA SER A 227 -8.79 -10.43 2.75
C SER A 227 -9.07 -10.69 1.28
N THR A 228 -10.31 -10.42 0.89
CA THR A 228 -10.81 -10.43 -0.49
C THR A 228 -11.77 -9.27 -0.71
N CYS A 229 -12.04 -8.93 -1.96
CA CYS A 229 -13.12 -8.01 -2.34
C CYS A 229 -14.31 -8.75 -2.96
N THR A 230 -14.63 -9.96 -2.48
CA THR A 230 -15.74 -10.77 -2.99
C THR A 230 -16.71 -11.15 -1.87
N PHE A 231 -17.93 -11.58 -2.22
CA PHE A 231 -19.00 -11.86 -1.26
C PHE A 231 -19.31 -13.35 -1.12
N ASN A 232 -18.85 -14.22 -2.04
CA ASN A 232 -19.12 -15.64 -2.00
C ASN A 232 -18.42 -16.32 -0.82
N ARG A 233 -18.98 -17.46 -0.41
CA ARG A 233 -18.50 -18.23 0.72
C ARG A 233 -17.19 -18.97 0.41
N GLU A 234 -17.06 -19.45 -0.83
CA GLU A 234 -15.95 -20.34 -1.25
C GLU A 234 -14.60 -19.66 -1.10
N GLU A 235 -14.51 -18.42 -1.55
CA GLU A 235 -13.27 -17.64 -1.46
C GLU A 235 -13.04 -17.05 -0.07
N ASN A 236 -14.06 -17.03 0.77
CA ASN A 236 -14.08 -16.39 2.08
C ASN A 236 -14.04 -17.44 3.21
N GLU A 237 -15.18 -17.80 3.79
CA GLU A 237 -15.25 -18.68 4.97
C GLU A 237 -14.68 -20.08 4.71
N ASP A 238 -14.90 -20.66 3.52
CA ASP A 238 -14.38 -21.98 3.20
C ASP A 238 -12.84 -21.97 3.09
N ASN A 239 -12.24 -20.85 2.68
CA ASN A 239 -10.79 -20.68 2.71
C ASN A 239 -10.29 -20.47 4.14
N VAL A 240 -10.96 -19.67 4.98
CA VAL A 240 -10.61 -19.52 6.40
C VAL A 240 -10.66 -20.86 7.12
N ALA A 241 -11.72 -21.66 6.89
CA ALA A 241 -11.84 -22.98 7.46
C ALA A 241 -10.71 -23.92 7.00
N TRP A 242 -10.35 -23.87 5.71
CA TRP A 242 -9.24 -24.64 5.16
C TRP A 242 -7.89 -24.22 5.78
N ILE A 243 -7.62 -22.93 5.91
CA ILE A 243 -6.38 -22.41 6.54
C ILE A 243 -6.29 -22.91 7.99
N ALA A 244 -7.39 -22.83 8.75
CA ALA A 244 -7.43 -23.28 10.13
C ALA A 244 -7.15 -24.78 10.25
N ALA A 245 -7.81 -25.62 9.42
CA ALA A 245 -7.73 -27.07 9.49
C ALA A 245 -6.40 -27.62 8.94
N GLU A 246 -5.96 -27.14 7.77
CA GLU A 246 -4.85 -27.76 7.04
C GLU A 246 -3.49 -27.13 7.35
N LEU A 247 -3.45 -25.84 7.75
CA LEU A 247 -2.21 -25.14 8.00
C LEU A 247 -1.92 -24.90 9.49
N GLY A 248 -2.88 -25.21 10.37
CA GLY A 248 -2.74 -25.02 11.81
C GLY A 248 -2.83 -23.55 12.20
N ALA A 249 -4.04 -23.01 12.18
CA ALA A 249 -4.33 -21.65 12.59
C ALA A 249 -5.65 -21.54 13.36
N GLU A 250 -5.76 -20.53 14.20
CA GLU A 250 -6.96 -20.18 14.94
C GLU A 250 -7.41 -18.77 14.59
N PRO A 251 -8.71 -18.54 14.30
CA PRO A 251 -9.25 -17.22 14.08
C PRO A 251 -9.14 -16.33 15.31
N VAL A 252 -8.80 -15.05 15.09
CA VAL A 252 -8.67 -14.03 16.13
C VAL A 252 -9.80 -13.02 15.99
N GLY A 253 -10.55 -12.79 17.07
CA GLY A 253 -11.58 -11.76 17.14
C GLY A 253 -11.00 -10.36 17.26
N ILE A 254 -11.63 -9.41 16.57
CA ILE A 254 -11.37 -7.98 16.66
C ILE A 254 -12.62 -7.33 17.25
N ASP A 255 -12.45 -6.55 18.29
CA ASP A 255 -13.56 -5.81 18.88
C ASP A 255 -14.02 -4.70 17.93
N ILE A 256 -15.29 -4.77 17.55
CA ILE A 256 -15.92 -3.76 16.67
C ILE A 256 -17.22 -3.28 17.29
N PRO A 257 -17.53 -1.98 17.23
CA PRO A 257 -18.83 -1.44 17.62
C PRO A 257 -19.95 -1.97 16.72
N GLU A 258 -21.09 -2.28 17.31
CA GLU A 258 -22.26 -2.80 16.59
C GLU A 258 -22.79 -1.81 15.53
N GLU A 259 -22.70 -0.51 15.82
CA GLU A 259 -23.11 0.57 14.93
C GLU A 259 -22.32 0.65 13.61
N TRP A 260 -21.18 -0.06 13.49
CA TRP A 260 -20.45 -0.15 12.21
C TRP A 260 -21.17 -1.04 11.19
N ASN A 261 -22.14 -1.80 11.64
CA ASN A 261 -23.01 -2.63 10.80
C ASN A 261 -22.23 -3.64 9.93
N VAL A 262 -21.09 -4.12 10.47
CA VAL A 262 -20.25 -5.14 9.83
C VAL A 262 -20.89 -6.51 10.02
N THR A 263 -21.06 -7.25 8.93
CA THR A 263 -21.65 -8.59 8.97
C THR A 263 -20.60 -9.62 9.38
N GLY A 264 -20.96 -10.54 10.24
CA GLY A 264 -20.12 -11.67 10.67
C GLY A 264 -20.14 -12.84 9.68
N ASN A 265 -19.87 -14.03 10.22
CA ASN A 265 -19.82 -15.30 9.49
C ASN A 265 -21.19 -15.70 8.92
N LEU A 266 -21.22 -16.04 7.63
CA LEU A 266 -22.43 -16.47 6.93
C LEU A 266 -22.46 -18.00 6.64
N ALA A 267 -21.38 -18.71 6.94
CA ALA A 267 -21.27 -20.15 6.67
C ALA A 267 -21.70 -21.04 7.85
N GLY A 268 -22.16 -20.44 8.95
CA GLY A 268 -22.59 -21.20 10.14
C GLY A 268 -21.44 -21.79 10.96
N SER A 269 -20.19 -21.44 10.67
CA SER A 269 -19.01 -21.81 11.46
C SER A 269 -18.78 -20.83 12.61
N ASN A 270 -18.07 -21.27 13.66
CA ASN A 270 -17.74 -20.42 14.82
C ASN A 270 -16.55 -19.46 14.57
N PHE A 271 -16.13 -19.30 13.33
CA PHE A 271 -15.01 -18.41 13.00
C PHE A 271 -15.44 -16.94 12.99
N THR A 272 -14.66 -16.08 13.65
CA THR A 272 -14.87 -14.63 13.55
C THR A 272 -14.32 -14.13 12.22
N VAL A 273 -15.19 -13.50 11.44
CA VAL A 273 -14.86 -12.85 10.16
C VAL A 273 -15.60 -11.53 10.04
N TYR A 274 -15.15 -10.66 9.13
CA TYR A 274 -15.69 -9.33 8.95
C TYR A 274 -16.05 -9.11 7.48
N ARG A 275 -17.34 -8.85 7.23
CA ARG A 275 -17.90 -8.60 5.91
C ARG A 275 -18.47 -7.21 5.83
N PHE A 276 -17.93 -6.41 4.95
CA PHE A 276 -18.44 -5.09 4.59
C PHE A 276 -19.29 -5.24 3.34
N LEU A 277 -20.61 -5.30 3.53
CA LEU A 277 -21.55 -5.45 2.43
C LEU A 277 -22.07 -4.07 2.01
N PRO A 278 -22.01 -3.69 0.70
CA PRO A 278 -22.32 -2.33 0.23
C PRO A 278 -23.69 -1.78 0.58
N HIS A 279 -24.65 -2.63 0.89
CA HIS A 279 -26.01 -2.23 1.33
C HIS A 279 -26.11 -1.99 2.84
N LYS A 280 -25.11 -2.40 3.63
CA LYS A 280 -25.04 -2.22 5.09
C LYS A 280 -23.97 -1.20 5.49
N THR A 281 -22.86 -1.16 4.76
CA THR A 281 -21.72 -0.29 5.02
C THR A 281 -21.47 0.63 3.83
N LYS A 282 -21.13 1.89 4.07
CA LYS A 282 -20.82 2.86 3.01
C LYS A 282 -19.44 2.56 2.38
N GLY A 283 -19.38 1.53 1.54
CA GLY A 283 -18.15 1.03 0.89
C GLY A 283 -18.48 0.20 -0.34
N GLU A 284 -17.48 -0.49 -0.89
CA GLU A 284 -17.63 -1.31 -2.10
C GLU A 284 -17.58 -2.80 -1.82
N GLY A 285 -17.20 -3.15 -0.62
CA GLY A 285 -17.13 -4.51 -0.16
C GLY A 285 -15.73 -4.98 0.22
N LEU A 286 -15.69 -5.69 1.32
CA LEU A 286 -14.48 -6.33 1.84
C LEU A 286 -14.89 -7.58 2.64
N PHE A 287 -14.12 -8.62 2.50
CA PHE A 287 -14.05 -9.69 3.49
C PHE A 287 -12.68 -9.64 4.16
N MET A 288 -12.64 -9.80 5.47
CA MET A 288 -11.41 -9.93 6.23
C MET A 288 -11.54 -10.95 7.34
N ALA A 289 -10.51 -11.77 7.51
CA ALA A 289 -10.32 -12.64 8.65
C ALA A 289 -8.90 -12.51 9.18
N VAL A 290 -8.74 -12.61 10.49
CA VAL A 290 -7.43 -12.63 11.13
C VAL A 290 -7.25 -13.99 11.78
N LEU A 291 -6.10 -14.61 11.52
CA LEU A 291 -5.77 -15.93 12.05
C LEU A 291 -4.40 -15.87 12.75
N HIS A 292 -4.32 -16.57 13.87
CA HIS A 292 -3.09 -16.77 14.61
C HIS A 292 -2.50 -18.14 14.24
N LYS A 293 -1.24 -18.18 13.80
CA LYS A 293 -0.56 -19.43 13.46
C LYS A 293 -0.26 -20.23 14.72
N THR A 294 -0.78 -21.44 14.80
CA THR A 294 -0.54 -22.37 15.92
C THR A 294 0.49 -23.46 15.62
N SER A 295 0.75 -23.72 14.31
CA SER A 295 1.78 -24.69 13.91
C SER A 295 3.19 -24.15 14.15
N GLU A 296 4.12 -25.08 14.52
CA GLU A 296 5.54 -24.80 14.72
C GLU A 296 6.36 -24.81 13.43
N ASP A 297 5.75 -25.13 12.29
CA ASP A 297 6.41 -25.22 10.99
C ASP A 297 6.91 -23.84 10.55
N CYS A 298 8.22 -23.72 10.34
CA CYS A 298 8.83 -22.48 9.88
C CYS A 298 10.11 -22.73 9.08
N ILE A 299 10.46 -21.75 8.27
CA ILE A 299 11.74 -21.77 7.53
C ILE A 299 12.91 -21.58 8.50
N LYS A 300 14.07 -22.12 8.15
CA LYS A 300 15.31 -21.84 8.87
C LYS A 300 15.86 -20.47 8.48
N PRO A 301 16.17 -19.58 9.45
CA PRO A 301 16.77 -18.29 9.15
C PRO A 301 18.10 -18.45 8.38
N THR A 302 18.25 -17.70 7.30
CA THR A 302 19.49 -17.69 6.53
C THR A 302 20.57 -16.91 7.29
N ARG A 303 21.75 -17.53 7.51
CA ARG A 303 22.91 -16.81 8.05
C ARG A 303 23.49 -15.92 6.97
N LEU A 304 23.37 -14.61 7.14
CA LEU A 304 24.03 -13.65 6.24
C LEU A 304 25.56 -13.73 6.40
N LYS A 305 26.27 -13.70 5.28
CA LYS A 305 27.69 -13.37 5.29
C LYS A 305 27.81 -11.91 5.76
N LYS A 306 28.71 -11.63 6.69
CA LYS A 306 29.02 -10.25 7.10
C LYS A 306 29.58 -9.54 5.86
N ASP A 307 28.82 -8.61 5.30
CA ASP A 307 29.30 -7.72 4.26
C ASP A 307 30.42 -6.85 4.84
N LYS A 308 31.53 -6.76 4.10
CA LYS A 308 32.57 -5.77 4.42
C LYS A 308 31.98 -4.37 4.18
N PRO A 309 32.22 -3.41 5.06
CA PRO A 309 31.78 -2.04 4.83
C PRO A 309 32.35 -1.58 3.47
N SER A 310 31.47 -1.21 2.58
CA SER A 310 31.76 -0.64 1.26
C SER A 310 32.47 0.71 1.41
N THR A 311 33.10 1.17 0.33
CA THR A 311 33.70 2.50 0.10
C THR A 311 33.07 3.63 0.93
N ALA A 312 33.88 4.57 1.42
CA ALA A 312 33.43 5.68 2.26
C ALA A 312 32.24 6.41 1.62
N PHE A 313 31.07 6.35 2.26
CA PHE A 313 29.87 7.02 1.79
C PHE A 313 30.03 8.55 1.87
N PRO A 314 29.62 9.33 0.84
CA PRO A 314 29.77 10.78 0.81
C PRO A 314 29.07 11.45 1.99
N LYS A 315 29.82 12.25 2.77
CA LYS A 315 29.31 12.88 3.99
C LYS A 315 28.22 13.92 3.69
N GLU A 316 28.30 14.58 2.55
CA GLU A 316 27.34 15.60 2.10
C GLU A 316 25.95 15.03 1.93
N LEU A 317 25.79 13.78 1.45
CA LEU A 317 24.49 13.15 1.25
C LEU A 317 23.78 12.81 2.57
N LYS A 318 24.53 12.58 3.63
CA LYS A 318 23.95 12.30 4.95
C LYS A 318 23.18 13.51 5.51
N ARG A 319 23.51 14.72 5.07
CA ARG A 319 22.82 15.96 5.49
C ARG A 319 21.45 16.13 4.83
N TRP A 320 21.13 15.31 3.81
CA TRP A 320 19.86 15.39 3.10
C TRP A 320 18.69 14.73 3.87
N VAL A 321 18.99 14.07 4.99
CA VAL A 321 17.97 13.49 5.89
C VAL A 321 18.07 14.08 7.28
N ASN A 322 16.93 14.23 7.97
CA ASN A 322 16.81 14.90 9.27
C ASN A 322 17.63 14.25 10.38
N ILE A 323 17.68 12.91 10.39
CA ILE A 323 18.36 12.13 11.45
C ILE A 323 19.36 11.16 10.79
N PRO A 324 20.54 11.64 10.40
CA PRO A 324 21.52 10.83 9.66
C PRO A 324 21.92 9.53 10.35
N ASP A 325 21.99 9.53 11.68
CA ASP A 325 22.43 8.38 12.46
C ASP A 325 21.41 7.23 12.55
N LYS A 326 20.15 7.49 12.14
CA LYS A 326 19.10 6.47 12.02
C LYS A 326 19.42 5.47 10.91
N TYR A 327 20.25 5.83 9.91
CA TYR A 327 20.39 5.09 8.66
C TYR A 327 21.72 4.36 8.53
N ALA A 328 21.65 3.15 7.95
CA ALA A 328 22.72 2.53 7.22
C ALA A 328 22.71 3.07 5.78
N TYR A 329 23.90 3.33 5.23
CA TYR A 329 24.09 3.92 3.91
C TYR A 329 24.81 2.97 2.98
N GLU A 330 24.37 2.86 1.73
CA GLU A 330 25.02 2.05 0.72
C GLU A 330 25.09 2.78 -0.62
N LEU A 331 26.13 2.46 -1.39
CA LEU A 331 26.25 2.83 -2.79
C LEU A 331 25.99 1.59 -3.66
N ASN A 332 24.98 1.68 -4.55
CA ASN A 332 24.66 0.67 -5.54
C ASN A 332 24.94 1.25 -6.94
N GLY A 333 26.14 1.00 -7.47
CA GLY A 333 26.59 1.67 -8.69
C GLY A 333 26.64 3.18 -8.49
N ASN A 334 25.85 3.93 -9.25
CA ASN A 334 25.70 5.39 -9.17
C ASN A 334 24.58 5.85 -8.24
N LEU A 335 23.87 4.96 -7.56
CA LEU A 335 22.78 5.30 -6.63
C LEU A 335 23.28 5.31 -5.18
N ALA A 336 22.89 6.35 -4.44
CA ALA A 336 23.12 6.45 -3.00
C ALA A 336 21.79 6.17 -2.26
N ASN A 337 21.83 5.22 -1.32
CA ASN A 337 20.65 4.78 -0.59
C ASN A 337 20.84 4.92 0.92
N ALA A 338 19.74 5.22 1.63
CA ALA A 338 19.64 5.21 3.08
C ALA A 338 18.53 4.23 3.50
N PHE A 339 18.84 3.34 4.44
CA PHE A 339 17.89 2.37 4.98
C PHE A 339 17.95 2.36 6.51
N PRO A 340 16.82 2.25 7.25
CA PRO A 340 16.82 2.24 8.71
C PRO A 340 17.72 1.15 9.28
N LYS A 341 18.65 1.51 10.20
CA LYS A 341 19.62 0.58 10.79
C LYS A 341 18.96 -0.61 11.49
N GLN A 342 17.82 -0.36 12.14
CA GLN A 342 17.10 -1.39 12.90
C GLN A 342 16.67 -2.56 12.06
N SER A 343 16.25 -2.30 10.80
CA SER A 343 15.75 -3.32 9.87
C SER A 343 16.77 -3.68 8.77
N TYR A 344 18.00 -3.14 8.85
CA TYR A 344 18.98 -3.28 7.76
C TYR A 344 19.40 -4.74 7.52
N GLN A 345 19.51 -5.56 8.58
CA GLN A 345 19.86 -6.98 8.43
C GLN A 345 18.75 -7.77 7.72
N HIS A 346 17.47 -7.49 8.02
CA HIS A 346 16.35 -8.08 7.30
C HIS A 346 16.36 -7.68 5.82
N TYR A 347 16.62 -6.39 5.54
CA TYR A 347 16.78 -5.92 4.16
C TYR A 347 17.89 -6.64 3.42
N LEU A 348 19.07 -6.86 4.01
CA LEU A 348 20.16 -7.60 3.39
C LEU A 348 19.76 -9.05 3.08
N SER A 349 19.03 -9.72 3.98
CA SER A 349 18.50 -11.06 3.74
C SER A 349 17.58 -11.08 2.51
N LEU A 350 16.61 -10.16 2.46
CA LEU A 350 15.70 -10.03 1.31
C LEU A 350 16.48 -9.77 0.01
N LYS A 351 17.43 -8.81 0.06
CA LYS A 351 18.25 -8.41 -1.10
C LYS A 351 19.08 -9.57 -1.67
N SER A 352 19.49 -10.52 -0.84
CA SER A 352 20.30 -11.66 -1.28
C SER A 352 19.53 -12.67 -2.13
N SER A 353 18.22 -12.71 -2.05
CA SER A 353 17.40 -13.80 -2.60
C SER A 353 16.19 -13.35 -3.40
N LEU A 354 15.73 -12.10 -3.20
CA LEU A 354 14.54 -11.56 -3.83
C LEU A 354 14.87 -10.43 -4.80
N LYS A 355 13.99 -10.26 -5.78
CA LYS A 355 14.04 -9.13 -6.69
C LYS A 355 13.39 -7.92 -6.01
N ILE A 356 14.23 -6.98 -5.60
CA ILE A 356 13.81 -5.71 -4.99
C ILE A 356 13.62 -4.66 -6.08
N ILE A 357 12.51 -3.94 -6.01
CA ILE A 357 12.18 -2.80 -6.87
C ILE A 357 12.62 -1.49 -6.21
N GLN A 358 12.35 -1.35 -4.89
CA GLN A 358 12.68 -0.16 -4.11
C GLN A 358 12.91 -0.56 -2.65
N ALA A 359 13.82 0.10 -1.97
CA ALA A 359 14.04 -0.09 -0.53
C ALA A 359 14.55 1.20 0.12
N GLY A 360 13.95 1.57 1.25
CA GLY A 360 14.30 2.77 1.99
C GLY A 360 14.19 4.05 1.17
N ILE A 361 15.17 4.93 1.30
CA ILE A 361 15.23 6.21 0.59
C ILE A 361 16.38 6.17 -0.43
N ILE A 362 16.07 6.34 -1.69
CA ILE A 362 17.09 6.67 -2.69
C ILE A 362 17.41 8.15 -2.49
N LEU A 363 18.62 8.47 -2.01
CA LEU A 363 19.03 9.86 -1.76
C LEU A 363 19.31 10.60 -3.05
N GLY A 364 20.06 9.97 -3.95
CA GLY A 364 20.42 10.59 -5.21
C GLY A 364 21.16 9.66 -6.15
N GLU A 365 21.41 10.18 -7.34
CA GLU A 365 22.17 9.49 -8.39
C GLU A 365 23.38 10.35 -8.80
N MET A 366 24.54 9.72 -8.94
CA MET A 366 25.74 10.38 -9.45
C MET A 366 25.58 10.68 -10.95
N LYS A 367 25.56 11.96 -11.32
CA LYS A 367 25.50 12.44 -12.70
C LYS A 367 26.78 13.24 -13.02
N GLY A 368 27.72 12.60 -13.68
CA GLY A 368 29.04 13.17 -13.91
C GLY A 368 29.82 13.30 -12.59
N LYS A 369 30.00 14.53 -12.09
CA LYS A 369 30.71 14.82 -10.83
C LYS A 369 29.75 15.21 -9.67
N ASP A 370 28.45 15.40 -9.96
CA ASP A 370 27.48 15.90 -9.00
C ASP A 370 26.48 14.82 -8.59
N TRP A 371 26.06 14.86 -7.33
CA TRP A 371 24.93 14.08 -6.85
C TRP A 371 23.62 14.79 -7.17
N GLN A 372 22.81 14.21 -8.05
CA GLN A 372 21.45 14.67 -8.33
C GLN A 372 20.50 14.08 -7.29
N PRO A 373 19.79 14.91 -6.49
CA PRO A 373 18.81 14.40 -5.53
C PRO A 373 17.67 13.68 -6.24
N SER A 374 17.22 12.58 -5.66
CA SER A 374 16.19 11.75 -6.27
C SER A 374 14.79 12.24 -5.89
N HIS A 375 13.80 11.79 -6.68
CA HIS A 375 12.39 12.02 -6.34
C HIS A 375 11.97 11.27 -5.06
N SER A 376 12.56 10.09 -4.80
CA SER A 376 12.33 9.32 -3.56
C SER A 376 12.74 10.13 -2.31
N LEU A 377 13.83 10.89 -2.39
CA LEU A 377 14.24 11.80 -1.31
C LEU A 377 13.23 12.93 -1.13
N ALA A 378 12.78 13.58 -2.21
CA ALA A 378 11.81 14.66 -2.12
C ALA A 378 10.50 14.22 -1.46
N MET A 379 10.06 12.99 -1.73
CA MET A 379 8.85 12.44 -1.15
C MET A 379 9.03 11.93 0.27
N SER A 380 10.26 11.73 0.75
CA SER A 380 10.52 11.14 2.06
C SER A 380 10.07 12.04 3.21
N THR A 381 9.40 11.45 4.20
CA THR A 381 9.07 12.11 5.48
C THR A 381 10.32 12.45 6.32
N SER A 382 11.47 11.90 5.92
CA SER A 382 12.77 12.15 6.55
C SER A 382 13.64 13.15 5.78
N LEU A 383 13.12 13.80 4.73
CA LEU A 383 13.83 14.84 3.99
C LEU A 383 14.23 15.98 4.91
N ASN A 384 15.49 16.36 4.89
CA ASN A 384 15.95 17.64 5.47
C ASN A 384 15.71 18.75 4.45
N THR A 385 14.64 19.50 4.60
CA THR A 385 14.27 20.59 3.69
C THR A 385 15.30 21.73 3.72
N ASP A 386 15.98 21.96 4.84
CA ASP A 386 17.00 23.00 4.99
C ASP A 386 18.28 22.72 4.19
N ALA A 387 18.43 21.49 3.70
CA ALA A 387 19.56 21.12 2.84
C ALA A 387 19.46 21.68 1.41
N PHE A 388 18.31 22.26 1.04
CA PHE A 388 18.03 22.71 -0.33
C PHE A 388 17.34 24.07 -0.34
N PRO A 389 17.69 24.97 -1.30
CA PRO A 389 16.83 26.10 -1.63
C PRO A 389 15.43 25.60 -2.01
N THR A 390 14.39 26.31 -1.57
CA THR A 390 12.98 25.88 -1.77
C THR A 390 12.21 26.92 -2.58
N ALA A 391 11.37 26.46 -3.50
CA ALA A 391 10.42 27.29 -4.25
C ALA A 391 8.99 26.75 -4.09
N ASN A 392 8.07 27.57 -3.55
CA ASN A 392 6.67 27.23 -3.46
C ASN A 392 5.94 27.64 -4.75
N LEU A 393 5.40 26.67 -5.46
CA LEU A 393 4.79 26.84 -6.78
C LEU A 393 3.31 27.22 -6.67
N SER A 394 2.81 27.97 -7.66
CA SER A 394 1.37 28.12 -7.89
C SER A 394 0.76 26.80 -8.38
N LEU A 395 -0.58 26.69 -8.41
CA LEU A 395 -1.25 25.53 -8.99
C LEU A 395 -0.85 25.28 -10.45
N GLU A 396 -0.82 26.32 -11.26
CA GLU A 396 -0.43 26.26 -12.69
C GLU A 396 1.01 25.76 -12.86
N GLN A 397 1.96 26.35 -12.13
CA GLN A 397 3.36 25.91 -12.14
C GLN A 397 3.52 24.47 -11.66
N SER A 398 2.76 24.05 -10.64
CA SER A 398 2.76 22.68 -10.13
C SER A 398 2.26 21.68 -11.18
N LEU A 399 1.19 22.01 -11.89
CA LEU A 399 0.67 21.15 -12.97
C LEU A 399 1.66 21.07 -14.15
N SER A 400 2.31 22.18 -14.53
CA SER A 400 3.38 22.18 -15.54
C SER A 400 4.56 21.30 -15.10
N TYR A 401 4.97 21.42 -13.81
CA TYR A 401 6.00 20.54 -13.24
C TYR A 401 5.61 19.05 -13.32
N LEU A 402 4.39 18.71 -12.90
CA LEU A 402 3.88 17.34 -12.92
C LEU A 402 3.65 16.76 -14.33
N ARG A 403 3.61 17.62 -15.35
CA ARG A 403 3.61 17.23 -16.77
C ARG A 403 5.00 17.07 -17.37
N SER A 404 6.04 17.29 -16.57
CA SER A 404 7.44 17.34 -17.01
C SER A 404 7.71 18.48 -18.00
N GLU A 405 6.92 19.55 -17.95
CA GLU A 405 7.12 20.78 -18.74
C GLU A 405 8.21 21.68 -18.11
N ALA A 406 8.69 22.63 -18.89
CA ALA A 406 9.62 23.62 -18.38
C ALA A 406 8.94 24.57 -17.40
N ILE A 407 9.64 24.91 -16.32
CA ILE A 407 9.20 25.88 -15.32
C ILE A 407 10.20 27.02 -15.21
N VAL A 408 9.68 28.19 -14.88
CA VAL A 408 10.50 29.37 -14.59
C VAL A 408 10.44 29.60 -13.09
N LEU A 409 11.60 29.68 -12.46
CA LEU A 409 11.76 29.97 -11.04
C LEU A 409 12.15 31.44 -10.84
N ASP A 410 11.97 31.94 -9.62
CA ASP A 410 12.37 33.28 -9.26
C ASP A 410 13.89 33.47 -9.46
N ASN A 411 14.29 34.62 -10.04
CA ASN A 411 15.69 34.94 -10.35
C ASN A 411 16.57 35.10 -9.10
N SER A 412 15.98 35.29 -7.92
CA SER A 412 16.70 35.35 -6.63
C SER A 412 17.19 33.98 -6.15
N LEU A 413 16.65 32.88 -6.70
CA LEU A 413 17.05 31.53 -6.31
C LEU A 413 18.44 31.18 -6.87
N PRO A 414 19.32 30.56 -6.04
CA PRO A 414 20.66 30.18 -6.49
C PRO A 414 20.59 29.11 -7.59
N LYS A 415 21.63 29.06 -8.43
CA LYS A 415 21.83 27.97 -9.39
C LYS A 415 22.08 26.64 -8.61
N GLY A 416 21.58 25.53 -9.14
CA GLY A 416 21.72 24.21 -8.54
C GLY A 416 20.38 23.52 -8.33
N TYR A 417 20.33 22.56 -7.42
CA TYR A 417 19.11 21.81 -7.12
C TYR A 417 18.21 22.60 -6.17
N VAL A 418 16.94 22.72 -6.54
CA VAL A 418 15.90 23.44 -5.80
C VAL A 418 14.78 22.46 -5.48
N LEU A 419 14.37 22.41 -4.22
CA LEU A 419 13.20 21.67 -3.79
C LEU A 419 11.92 22.46 -4.18
N LEU A 420 11.06 21.84 -4.95
CA LEU A 420 9.78 22.42 -5.35
C LEU A 420 8.70 21.96 -4.39
N THR A 421 7.86 22.89 -3.95
CA THR A 421 6.73 22.61 -3.06
C THR A 421 5.44 23.20 -3.63
N TYR A 422 4.31 22.64 -3.22
CA TYR A 422 2.98 23.22 -3.41
C TYR A 422 2.26 23.25 -2.07
N ALA A 423 1.69 24.37 -1.70
CA ALA A 423 1.13 24.59 -0.37
C ALA A 423 2.08 24.10 0.76
N HIS A 424 3.38 24.35 0.58
CA HIS A 424 4.49 23.94 1.45
C HIS A 424 4.77 22.42 1.54
N HIS A 425 4.10 21.59 0.74
CA HIS A 425 4.39 20.14 0.65
C HIS A 425 5.34 19.85 -0.51
N PRO A 426 6.43 19.09 -0.31
CA PRO A 426 7.37 18.74 -1.36
C PRO A 426 6.71 18.04 -2.55
N LEU A 427 7.00 18.50 -3.77
CA LEU A 427 6.58 17.91 -5.03
C LEU A 427 7.72 17.21 -5.78
N GLY A 428 8.96 17.62 -5.52
CA GLY A 428 10.12 17.07 -6.19
C GLY A 428 11.24 18.09 -6.33
N PHE A 429 12.21 17.82 -7.19
CA PHE A 429 13.34 18.68 -7.46
C PHE A 429 13.35 19.23 -8.88
N ALA A 430 13.96 20.39 -9.06
CA ALA A 430 14.39 20.94 -10.34
C ALA A 430 15.86 21.38 -10.25
N LYS A 431 16.57 21.44 -11.38
CA LYS A 431 17.91 22.02 -11.46
C LYS A 431 17.81 23.42 -12.05
N ASN A 432 17.95 24.46 -11.22
CA ASN A 432 17.99 25.85 -11.65
C ASN A 432 19.31 26.13 -12.38
N ILE A 433 19.25 26.53 -13.65
CA ILE A 433 20.43 26.92 -14.44
C ILE A 433 20.52 28.44 -14.69
N GLY A 434 19.60 29.18 -14.09
CA GLY A 434 19.52 30.63 -14.10
C GLY A 434 18.39 31.17 -14.97
N ASN A 435 18.41 30.94 -16.27
CA ASN A 435 17.37 31.38 -17.20
C ASN A 435 16.17 30.42 -17.33
N ARG A 436 16.30 29.21 -16.84
CA ARG A 436 15.25 28.17 -16.75
C ARG A 436 15.59 27.14 -15.68
N ALA A 437 14.64 26.31 -15.31
CA ALA A 437 14.87 25.14 -14.48
C ALA A 437 14.62 23.85 -15.27
N ASN A 438 15.56 22.89 -15.16
CA ASN A 438 15.37 21.56 -15.70
C ASN A 438 14.47 20.78 -14.75
N ASN A 439 13.36 20.30 -15.25
CA ASN A 439 12.39 19.50 -14.51
C ASN A 439 12.98 18.11 -14.22
N LEU A 440 12.96 17.66 -12.96
CA LEU A 440 13.44 16.35 -12.53
C LEU A 440 12.32 15.42 -12.08
N TYR A 441 11.06 15.73 -12.40
CA TYR A 441 9.92 14.85 -12.15
C TYR A 441 10.06 13.56 -12.98
N PRO A 442 9.79 12.37 -12.42
CA PRO A 442 9.89 11.12 -13.17
C PRO A 442 8.95 11.11 -14.40
N ASN A 443 9.50 10.88 -15.58
CA ASN A 443 8.74 10.93 -16.84
C ASN A 443 7.59 9.91 -16.87
N GLU A 444 7.78 8.74 -16.27
CA GLU A 444 6.78 7.68 -16.17
C GLU A 444 5.57 8.06 -15.31
N TRP A 445 5.75 8.99 -14.36
CA TRP A 445 4.69 9.45 -13.43
C TRP A 445 3.98 10.72 -13.90
N ARG A 446 4.41 11.29 -15.03
CA ARG A 446 3.86 12.54 -15.54
C ARG A 446 2.36 12.48 -15.81
N ILE A 447 1.66 13.57 -15.54
CA ILE A 447 0.26 13.73 -15.89
C ILE A 447 0.12 13.78 -17.43
N ARG A 448 -0.69 12.90 -18.00
CA ARG A 448 -0.98 12.84 -19.44
C ARG A 448 -2.33 13.45 -19.80
N LYS A 449 -3.16 13.73 -18.79
CA LYS A 449 -4.49 14.33 -18.97
C LYS A 449 -4.33 15.79 -19.38
N GLN A 450 -4.95 16.15 -20.51
CA GLN A 450 -5.13 17.55 -20.88
C GLN A 450 -6.23 18.18 -20.00
N ILE A 451 -6.08 19.49 -19.69
CA ILE A 451 -7.06 20.28 -18.93
C ILE A 451 -8.11 20.79 -19.91
#